data_b6d8b75d586b4e8d838f66eb6fdefbbd
#
_entry.id   b6d8b75d586b4e8d838f66eb6fdefbbd
#
_cell.length_a   1.000
_cell.length_b   1.000
_cell.length_c   1.000
_cell.angle_alpha   90.00
_cell.angle_beta   90.00
_cell.angle_gamma   90.00
#
_symmetry.space_group_name_H-M   'P 1'
#
loop_
_entity.id
_entity.type
_entity.pdbx_description
1 polymer ?
#
loop_
_entity_poly.entity_id
_entity_poly.type
_entity_poly.pdbx_seq_one_letter_code
_entity_poly.pdbx_strand_id
1 'polypeptide(L)'
;MMYHPQNTLALLSLMGFDGLQIREDAYVSFRFCGEVYETARMEGRACLGIQREVYSFDEFVAAMEAGDEMMGTNPDLQCLFSGGDCMRIRLWVPCDGANGYESALLGAMDRMDTIRSEFESRVQRRLFAAAAPVFESILHKR
;
A
#
# COMPACT_ATOMS: atom_id res chain seq x y z
N MET A 1 25.79 0.52 2.00
CA MET A 1 25.48 -0.26 3.21
C MET A 1 24.42 -1.31 2.88
N MET A 2 24.69 -2.55 3.20
CA MET A 2 23.74 -3.64 2.90
C MET A 2 22.53 -3.57 3.83
N TYR A 3 21.34 -3.83 3.26
CA TYR A 3 20.11 -3.94 4.04
C TYR A 3 20.09 -5.23 4.86
N HIS A 4 19.80 -5.08 6.17
CA HIS A 4 19.63 -6.21 7.08
C HIS A 4 18.26 -6.14 7.74
N PRO A 5 17.34 -7.05 7.40
CA PRO A 5 15.98 -7.03 7.97
C PRO A 5 15.95 -7.06 9.50
N GLN A 6 16.91 -7.74 10.14
CA GLN A 6 17.01 -7.81 11.59
C GLN A 6 17.22 -6.44 12.23
N ASN A 7 18.01 -5.57 11.58
CA ASN A 7 18.23 -4.21 12.07
C ASN A 7 16.95 -3.36 11.95
N THR A 8 16.23 -3.52 10.88
CA THR A 8 14.94 -2.85 10.70
C THR A 8 13.93 -3.33 11.74
N LEU A 9 13.86 -4.64 11.97
CA LEU A 9 12.97 -5.20 12.99
C LEU A 9 13.31 -4.65 14.38
N ALA A 10 14.59 -4.59 14.73
CA ALA A 10 15.02 -4.05 16.02
C ALA A 10 14.61 -2.58 16.17
N LEU A 11 14.76 -1.77 15.13
CA LEU A 11 14.36 -0.36 15.15
C LEU A 11 12.85 -0.20 15.32
N LEU A 12 12.06 -0.99 14.58
CA LEU A 12 10.60 -0.96 14.70
C LEU A 12 10.15 -1.38 16.09
N SER A 13 10.82 -2.35 16.70
CA SER A 13 10.56 -2.76 18.08
C SER A 13 10.81 -1.61 19.06
N LEU A 14 11.91 -0.88 18.87
CA LEU A 14 12.22 0.31 19.70
C LEU A 14 11.20 1.42 19.53
N MET A 15 10.63 1.56 18.34
CA MET A 15 9.56 2.54 18.07
C MET A 15 8.22 2.14 18.69
N GLY A 16 8.10 0.94 19.23
CA GLY A 16 6.88 0.48 19.90
C GLY A 16 5.87 -0.23 19.02
N PHE A 17 6.22 -0.57 17.78
CA PHE A 17 5.34 -1.35 16.92
C PHE A 17 5.31 -2.83 17.33
N ASP A 18 4.17 -3.48 17.11
CA ASP A 18 4.00 -4.91 17.39
C ASP A 18 3.75 -5.72 16.10
N GLY A 19 3.53 -7.01 16.26
CA GLY A 19 3.30 -7.90 15.13
C GLY A 19 4.49 -8.02 14.19
N LEU A 20 5.71 -7.86 14.71
CA LEU A 20 6.92 -7.82 13.91
C LEU A 20 7.27 -9.18 13.33
N GLN A 21 7.51 -9.23 12.02
CA GLN A 21 7.89 -10.46 11.34
C GLN A 21 8.79 -10.14 10.15
N ILE A 22 9.89 -10.87 10.02
CA ILE A 22 10.73 -10.83 8.82
C ILE A 22 10.13 -11.81 7.81
N ARG A 23 9.81 -11.31 6.60
CA ARG A 23 9.19 -12.08 5.54
C ARG A 23 10.27 -12.71 4.65
N GLU A 24 9.86 -13.67 3.81
CA GLU A 24 10.76 -14.36 2.88
C GLU A 24 11.38 -13.41 1.85
N ASP A 25 10.67 -12.33 1.49
CA ASP A 25 11.16 -11.31 0.57
C ASP A 25 12.06 -10.26 1.23
N ALA A 26 12.48 -10.51 2.47
CA ALA A 26 13.30 -9.62 3.31
C ALA A 26 12.58 -8.32 3.73
N TYR A 27 11.29 -8.17 3.47
CA TYR A 27 10.49 -7.11 4.06
C TYR A 27 10.17 -7.45 5.51
N VAL A 28 10.03 -6.43 6.33
CA VAL A 28 9.59 -6.58 7.72
C VAL A 28 8.14 -6.10 7.79
N SER A 29 7.25 -6.98 8.23
CA SER A 29 5.87 -6.59 8.49
C SER A 29 5.70 -6.18 9.94
N PHE A 30 4.81 -5.23 10.19
CA PHE A 30 4.49 -4.75 11.53
C PHE A 30 3.04 -4.28 11.57
N ARG A 31 2.52 -4.13 12.79
CA ARG A 31 1.13 -3.71 13.00
C ARG A 31 1.10 -2.39 13.75
N PHE A 32 0.20 -1.50 13.32
CA PHE A 32 -0.06 -0.25 13.99
C PHE A 32 -1.52 0.12 13.82
N CYS A 33 -2.22 0.37 14.94
CA CYS A 33 -3.64 0.76 14.96
C CYS A 33 -4.54 -0.20 14.14
N GLY A 34 -4.31 -1.50 14.27
CA GLY A 34 -5.08 -2.53 13.59
C GLY A 34 -4.73 -2.75 12.13
N GLU A 35 -3.83 -1.96 11.58
CA GLU A 35 -3.37 -2.08 10.20
C GLU A 35 -2.03 -2.77 10.12
N VAL A 36 -1.85 -3.61 9.10
CA VAL A 36 -0.58 -4.29 8.83
C VAL A 36 0.17 -3.54 7.75
N TYR A 37 1.41 -3.20 8.05
CA TYR A 37 2.32 -2.52 7.13
C TYR A 37 3.50 -3.42 6.83
N GLU A 38 4.15 -3.16 5.70
CA GLU A 38 5.45 -3.77 5.38
C GLU A 38 6.45 -2.66 5.07
N THR A 39 7.71 -2.90 5.40
CA THR A 39 8.77 -1.93 5.17
C THR A 39 10.06 -2.63 4.78
N ALA A 40 10.86 -1.93 3.98
CA ALA A 40 12.20 -2.35 3.60
C ALA A 40 13.06 -1.11 3.42
N ARG A 41 14.38 -1.30 3.46
CA ARG A 41 15.33 -0.22 3.23
C ARG A 41 16.22 -0.57 2.06
N MET A 42 16.41 0.39 1.18
CA MET A 42 17.42 0.35 0.12
C MET A 42 18.32 1.56 0.30
N GLU A 43 19.47 1.55 -0.35
CA GLU A 43 20.40 2.67 -0.27
C GLU A 43 19.71 3.98 -0.65
N GLY A 44 19.69 4.93 0.28
CA GLY A 44 19.10 6.25 0.11
C GLY A 44 17.58 6.30 0.14
N ARG A 45 16.88 5.16 0.28
CA ARG A 45 15.42 5.13 0.29
C ARG A 45 14.87 4.13 1.28
N ALA A 46 13.67 4.42 1.77
CA ALA A 46 12.86 3.49 2.55
C ALA A 46 11.54 3.25 1.83
N CYS A 47 11.02 2.05 1.97
CA CYS A 47 9.72 1.66 1.44
C CYS A 47 8.75 1.45 2.58
N LEU A 48 7.54 1.99 2.44
CA LEU A 48 6.41 1.60 3.27
C LEU A 48 5.31 1.07 2.36
N GLY A 49 4.80 -0.10 2.68
CA GLY A 49 3.76 -0.74 1.88
C GLY A 49 2.60 -1.25 2.70
N ILE A 50 1.48 -1.40 2.02
CA ILE A 50 0.30 -2.10 2.51
C ILE A 50 -0.14 -3.11 1.47
N GLN A 51 -0.93 -4.09 1.90
CA GLN A 51 -1.54 -5.07 1.01
C GLN A 51 -3.05 -4.88 1.00
N ARG A 52 -3.64 -4.99 -0.18
CA ARG A 52 -5.08 -4.96 -0.35
C ARG A 52 -5.52 -6.19 -1.13
N GLU A 53 -6.38 -6.97 -0.53
CA GLU A 53 -6.94 -8.13 -1.18
C GLU A 53 -8.02 -7.75 -2.19
N VAL A 54 -8.16 -8.57 -3.22
CA VAL A 54 -9.12 -8.37 -4.31
C VAL A 54 -9.98 -9.63 -4.40
N TYR A 55 -11.30 -9.47 -4.32
CA TYR A 55 -12.22 -10.59 -4.15
C TYR A 55 -12.99 -10.95 -5.41
N SER A 56 -12.90 -10.15 -6.48
CA SER A 56 -13.60 -10.41 -7.73
C SER A 56 -12.81 -9.86 -8.92
N PHE A 57 -13.17 -10.32 -10.11
CA PHE A 57 -12.57 -9.80 -11.34
C PHE A 57 -12.85 -8.31 -11.54
N ASP A 58 -14.09 -7.89 -11.27
CA ASP A 58 -14.46 -6.47 -11.40
C ASP A 58 -13.64 -5.60 -10.45
N GLU A 59 -13.44 -6.06 -9.24
CA GLU A 59 -12.60 -5.36 -8.25
C GLU A 59 -11.14 -5.34 -8.68
N PHE A 60 -10.65 -6.43 -9.27
CA PHE A 60 -9.30 -6.49 -9.82
C PHE A 60 -9.09 -5.40 -10.89
N VAL A 61 -10.01 -5.30 -11.84
CA VAL A 61 -9.92 -4.29 -12.90
C VAL A 61 -9.98 -2.87 -12.30
N ALA A 62 -10.93 -2.63 -11.40
CA ALA A 62 -11.07 -1.34 -10.74
C ALA A 62 -9.82 -0.95 -9.96
N ALA A 63 -9.23 -1.88 -9.23
CA ALA A 63 -8.00 -1.65 -8.47
C ALA A 63 -6.81 -1.38 -9.39
N MET A 64 -6.68 -2.11 -10.49
CA MET A 64 -5.61 -1.91 -11.46
C MET A 64 -5.69 -0.51 -12.07
N GLU A 65 -6.86 -0.09 -12.51
CA GLU A 65 -7.07 1.22 -13.11
C GLU A 65 -6.86 2.36 -12.11
N ALA A 66 -7.38 2.20 -10.88
CA ALA A 66 -7.17 3.17 -9.82
C ALA A 66 -5.68 3.32 -9.47
N GLY A 67 -4.96 2.19 -9.40
CA GLY A 67 -3.51 2.19 -9.16
C GLY A 67 -2.74 2.91 -10.25
N ASP A 68 -3.08 2.66 -11.51
CA ASP A 68 -2.42 3.32 -12.65
C ASP A 68 -2.63 4.84 -12.62
N GLU A 69 -3.85 5.28 -12.31
CA GLU A 69 -4.13 6.71 -12.17
C GLU A 69 -3.30 7.35 -11.05
N MET A 70 -3.25 6.70 -9.91
CA MET A 70 -2.53 7.23 -8.75
C MET A 70 -1.02 7.25 -8.98
N MET A 71 -0.46 6.26 -9.64
CA MET A 71 0.96 6.25 -10.01
C MET A 71 1.29 7.38 -10.98
N GLY A 72 0.35 7.76 -11.84
CA GLY A 72 0.53 8.88 -12.78
C GLY A 72 0.67 10.24 -12.08
N THR A 73 0.11 10.40 -10.89
CA THR A 73 0.16 11.65 -10.13
C THR A 73 1.08 11.60 -8.91
N ASN A 74 1.58 10.42 -8.55
CA ASN A 74 2.45 10.20 -7.39
C ASN A 74 3.67 9.39 -7.83
N PRO A 75 4.78 10.04 -8.23
CA PRO A 75 5.92 9.33 -8.80
C PRO A 75 6.64 8.40 -7.82
N ASP A 76 6.44 8.58 -6.53
CA ASP A 76 7.02 7.74 -5.47
C ASP A 76 6.11 6.57 -5.07
N LEU A 77 4.94 6.47 -5.69
CA LEU A 77 3.97 5.40 -5.42
C LEU A 77 4.13 4.27 -6.42
N GLN A 78 4.07 3.05 -5.91
CA GLN A 78 4.05 1.83 -6.72
C GLN A 78 2.87 0.98 -6.32
N CYS A 79 2.04 0.61 -7.31
CA CYS A 79 0.93 -0.32 -7.13
C CYS A 79 1.17 -1.52 -8.03
N LEU A 80 1.24 -2.72 -7.44
CA LEU A 80 1.51 -3.93 -8.22
C LEU A 80 0.73 -5.11 -7.63
N PHE A 81 0.33 -6.03 -8.50
CA PHE A 81 -0.32 -7.25 -8.06
C PHE A 81 0.71 -8.31 -7.72
N SER A 82 0.42 -9.05 -6.65
CA SER A 82 1.22 -10.17 -6.18
C SER A 82 0.30 -11.37 -6.05
N GLY A 83 0.47 -12.37 -6.91
CA GLY A 83 -0.30 -13.60 -6.85
C GLY A 83 -1.73 -13.52 -7.38
N GLY A 84 -2.13 -12.43 -8.03
CA GLY A 84 -3.43 -12.31 -8.70
C GLY A 84 -4.61 -11.87 -7.83
N ASP A 85 -4.53 -12.05 -6.53
CA ASP A 85 -5.61 -11.72 -5.59
C ASP A 85 -5.22 -10.64 -4.56
N CYS A 86 -4.00 -10.14 -4.64
CA CYS A 86 -3.47 -9.16 -3.70
C CYS A 86 -2.73 -8.05 -4.43
N MET A 87 -3.09 -6.80 -4.15
CA MET A 87 -2.35 -5.65 -4.62
C MET A 87 -1.47 -5.12 -3.50
N ARG A 88 -0.21 -4.84 -3.81
CA ARG A 88 0.72 -4.16 -2.91
C ARG A 88 0.82 -2.70 -3.31
N ILE A 89 0.61 -1.82 -2.35
CA ILE A 89 0.69 -0.37 -2.53
C ILE A 89 1.89 0.09 -1.71
N ARG A 90 2.93 0.60 -2.38
CA ARG A 90 4.21 0.94 -1.77
C ARG A 90 4.58 2.39 -2.03
N LEU A 91 5.04 3.06 -0.98
CA LEU A 91 5.64 4.39 -1.06
C LEU A 91 7.15 4.26 -0.89
N TRP A 92 7.90 4.87 -1.80
CA TRP A 92 9.34 4.97 -1.72
C TRP A 92 9.70 6.40 -1.33
N VAL A 93 10.33 6.57 -0.17
CA VAL A 93 10.66 7.89 0.37
C VAL A 93 12.16 8.00 0.59
N PRO A 94 12.75 9.21 0.44
CA PRO A 94 14.16 9.42 0.74
C PRO A 94 14.45 9.11 2.20
N CYS A 95 15.60 8.46 2.45
CA CYS A 95 16.01 8.08 3.79
C CYS A 95 17.53 8.15 3.90
N ASP A 96 18.05 9.07 4.72
CA ASP A 96 19.46 9.27 4.93
C ASP A 96 19.89 8.62 6.25
N GLY A 97 20.45 7.41 6.15
CA GLY A 97 20.98 6.69 7.29
C GLY A 97 19.91 6.19 8.27
N ALA A 98 20.36 5.65 9.40
CA ALA A 98 19.47 5.07 10.40
C ALA A 98 18.61 6.12 11.11
N ASN A 99 19.15 7.31 11.35
CA ASN A 99 18.43 8.39 12.06
C ASN A 99 17.31 9.01 11.22
N GLY A 100 17.46 8.99 9.90
CA GLY A 100 16.42 9.49 9.00
C GLY A 100 15.29 8.49 8.76
N TYR A 101 15.50 7.21 9.07
CA TYR A 101 14.53 6.17 8.78
C TYR A 101 13.24 6.34 9.60
N GLU A 102 13.36 6.63 10.88
CA GLU A 102 12.20 6.82 11.76
C GLU A 102 11.29 7.93 11.24
N SER A 103 11.86 9.11 10.97
CA SER A 103 11.09 10.24 10.43
C SER A 103 10.49 9.91 9.06
N ALA A 104 11.26 9.28 8.18
CA ALA A 104 10.81 8.88 6.86
C ALA A 104 9.63 7.91 6.96
N LEU A 105 9.71 6.93 7.87
CA LEU A 105 8.66 5.94 8.07
C LEU A 105 7.38 6.58 8.59
N LEU A 106 7.49 7.44 9.60
CA LEU A 106 6.32 8.09 10.20
C LEU A 106 5.63 9.03 9.19
N GLY A 107 6.40 9.79 8.41
CA GLY A 107 5.85 10.62 7.35
C GLY A 107 5.19 9.80 6.25
N ALA A 108 5.78 8.66 5.90
CA ALA A 108 5.20 7.74 4.91
C ALA A 108 3.91 7.11 5.42
N MET A 109 3.81 6.80 6.70
CA MET A 109 2.58 6.25 7.30
C MET A 109 1.44 7.26 7.22
N ASP A 110 1.70 8.53 7.54
CA ASP A 110 0.73 9.61 7.39
C ASP A 110 0.25 9.74 5.95
N ARG A 111 1.17 9.73 5.03
CA ARG A 111 0.86 9.85 3.61
C ARG A 111 0.13 8.62 3.09
N MET A 112 0.45 7.43 3.60
CA MET A 112 -0.21 6.19 3.23
C MET A 112 -1.69 6.19 3.61
N ASP A 113 -2.06 6.79 4.72
CA ASP A 113 -3.46 6.92 5.11
C ASP A 113 -4.27 7.70 4.07
N THR A 114 -3.73 8.82 3.59
CA THR A 114 -4.35 9.61 2.52
C THR A 114 -4.43 8.81 1.22
N ILE A 115 -3.35 8.14 0.86
CA ILE A 115 -3.29 7.33 -0.36
C ILE A 115 -4.28 6.17 -0.31
N ARG A 116 -4.35 5.47 0.82
CA ARG A 116 -5.31 4.37 1.01
C ARG A 116 -6.75 4.86 0.82
N SER A 117 -7.08 5.96 1.44
CA SER A 117 -8.42 6.56 1.37
C SER A 117 -8.78 6.96 -0.05
N GLU A 118 -7.87 7.62 -0.74
CA GLU A 118 -8.07 8.02 -2.13
C GLU A 118 -8.17 6.81 -3.07
N PHE A 119 -7.34 5.81 -2.87
CA PHE A 119 -7.37 4.58 -3.65
C PHE A 119 -8.72 3.87 -3.51
N GLU A 120 -9.19 3.67 -2.28
CA GLU A 120 -10.48 3.03 -2.05
C GLU A 120 -11.64 3.83 -2.64
N SER A 121 -11.59 5.14 -2.56
CA SER A 121 -12.59 6.01 -3.17
C SER A 121 -12.64 5.83 -4.69
N ARG A 122 -11.47 5.75 -5.33
CA ARG A 122 -11.38 5.54 -6.78
C ARG A 122 -11.89 4.14 -7.18
N VAL A 123 -11.55 3.12 -6.41
CA VAL A 123 -12.04 1.75 -6.65
C VAL A 123 -13.56 1.72 -6.57
N GLN A 124 -14.15 2.30 -5.53
CA GLN A 124 -15.60 2.31 -5.34
C GLN A 124 -16.31 3.06 -6.44
N ARG A 125 -15.79 4.21 -6.87
CA ARG A 125 -16.38 4.95 -8.00
C ARG A 125 -16.38 4.15 -9.29
N ARG A 126 -15.32 3.40 -9.56
CA ARG A 126 -15.23 2.56 -10.76
C ARG A 126 -16.17 1.37 -10.69
N LEU A 127 -16.32 0.75 -9.54
CA LEU A 127 -17.28 -0.34 -9.34
C LEU A 127 -18.71 0.17 -9.50
N PHE A 128 -19.02 1.35 -8.97
CA PHE A 128 -20.33 1.97 -9.12
C PHE A 128 -20.63 2.31 -10.59
N ALA A 129 -19.67 2.89 -11.30
CA ALA A 129 -19.82 3.23 -12.71
C ALA A 129 -20.04 1.98 -13.57
N ALA A 130 -19.34 0.88 -13.28
CA ALA A 130 -19.52 -0.38 -13.99
C ALA A 130 -20.90 -1.00 -13.74
N ALA A 131 -21.50 -0.78 -12.57
CA ALA A 131 -22.83 -1.28 -12.23
C ALA A 131 -23.97 -0.39 -12.75
N ALA A 132 -23.70 0.90 -13.03
CA ALA A 132 -24.72 1.87 -13.43
C ALA A 132 -25.56 1.45 -14.64
N PRO A 133 -24.99 0.91 -15.74
CA PRO A 133 -25.79 0.45 -16.88
C PRO A 133 -26.79 -0.64 -16.52
N VAL A 134 -26.46 -1.51 -15.58
CA VAL A 134 -27.36 -2.55 -15.10
C VAL A 134 -28.55 -1.94 -14.37
N PHE A 135 -28.31 -0.97 -13.49
CA PHE A 135 -29.37 -0.27 -12.77
C PHE A 135 -30.30 0.48 -13.73
N GLU A 136 -29.74 1.19 -14.69
CA GLU A 136 -30.52 1.91 -15.72
C GLU A 136 -31.41 0.95 -16.51
N SER A 137 -30.85 -0.19 -16.92
CA SER A 137 -31.59 -1.21 -17.64
C SER A 137 -32.78 -1.76 -16.82
N ILE A 138 -32.59 -1.97 -15.54
CA ILE A 138 -33.65 -2.44 -14.63
C ILE A 138 -34.73 -1.36 -14.50
N LEU A 139 -34.36 -0.09 -14.34
CA LEU A 139 -35.30 1.01 -14.18
C LEU A 139 -36.15 1.24 -15.45
N HIS A 140 -35.59 1.03 -16.62
CA HIS A 140 -36.28 1.25 -17.90
C HIS A 140 -37.16 0.09 -18.34
N LYS A 141 -37.10 -1.04 -17.66
CA LYS A 141 -37.92 -2.23 -17.95
C LYS A 141 -39.32 -2.21 -17.35
N ARG A 142 -39.73 -1.13 -16.76
CA ARG A 142 -41.09 -1.00 -16.21
C ARG A 142 -42.13 -0.60 -17.23
#